data_d0ef24f4e9851bc83e177b21bf776eac
#
_entry.id   d0ef24f4e9851bc83e177b21bf776eac
#
_cell.length_a   1.000
_cell.length_b   1.000
_cell.length_c   1.000
_cell.angle_alpha   90.00
_cell.angle_beta   90.00
_cell.angle_gamma   90.00
#
_symmetry.space_group_name_H-M   'P 1'
#
loop_
_entity.id
_entity.type
_entity.pdbx_description
1 polymer ?
#
loop_
_entity_poly.entity_id
_entity_poly.type
_entity_poly.pdbx_seq_one_letter_code
_entity_poly.pdbx_strand_id
1 'polypeptide(L)'
;MPDLHIGGFQFVIHSVVPLFSSPPDRPSTAFSSPPAGAAADEMPVNVRLLPLRDATPPASRTLFESPVWSMTADGDMRRIEMRGRGCAEPYWVAQFQLPFRRVDVYFGPGQLTADGELMSPLSYPLDQLLLMYLLAEAGGMLMHAAGGVKTGGAVYAGPSGAGKTTLTRRLLAEGCEMFSDDRIIVRPWAGGLWLFGTPWPGDANVAANRCAPLARIHVLQKSGEDRDEPLAPAEALTKIIPCCSLPWFDPPVLEQSLQGLNRILQDVPHSILHFTKEAAQN
;
A
#
# COMPACT_ATOMS: atom_id res chain seq x y z
N MET A 1 -8.73 19.41 1.07
CA MET A 1 -8.71 17.98 1.43
C MET A 1 -7.75 17.85 2.59
N PRO A 2 -8.05 17.12 3.65
CA PRO A 2 -7.08 16.85 4.70
C PRO A 2 -5.90 16.05 4.13
N ASP A 3 -4.78 16.07 4.84
CA ASP A 3 -3.64 15.21 4.56
C ASP A 3 -4.07 13.73 4.54
N LEU A 4 -3.29 12.89 3.87
CA LEU A 4 -3.57 11.46 3.80
C LEU A 4 -2.50 10.70 4.59
N HIS A 5 -2.92 9.86 5.53
CA HIS A 5 -2.05 9.12 6.45
C HIS A 5 -2.10 7.63 6.14
N ILE A 6 -1.04 7.06 5.57
CA ILE A 6 -0.98 5.64 5.20
C ILE A 6 0.37 5.05 5.60
N GLY A 7 0.36 3.98 6.40
CA GLY A 7 1.56 3.20 6.70
C GLY A 7 2.64 3.96 7.46
N GLY A 8 2.27 4.96 8.28
CA GLY A 8 3.20 5.83 8.99
C GLY A 8 3.85 6.90 8.08
N PHE A 9 3.23 7.19 6.94
CA PHE A 9 3.55 8.33 6.08
C PHE A 9 2.39 9.31 6.07
N GLN A 10 2.71 10.60 6.27
CA GLN A 10 1.77 11.70 6.13
C GLN A 10 1.99 12.37 4.78
N PHE A 11 1.07 12.21 3.85
CA PHE A 11 1.07 12.92 2.57
C PHE A 11 0.46 14.30 2.75
N VAL A 12 1.33 15.31 2.86
CA VAL A 12 0.96 16.72 3.03
C VAL A 12 0.71 17.32 1.66
N ILE A 13 -0.55 17.65 1.35
CA ILE A 13 -0.96 18.06 0.00
C ILE A 13 -0.98 19.57 -0.11
N HIS A 14 -0.16 20.11 -1.02
CA HIS A 14 -0.09 21.53 -1.36
C HIS A 14 -0.72 21.77 -2.73
N SER A 15 -1.82 22.49 -2.78
CA SER A 15 -2.54 22.83 -4.02
C SER A 15 -2.86 24.30 -4.11
N VAL A 16 -2.75 24.86 -5.32
CA VAL A 16 -3.16 26.24 -5.62
C VAL A 16 -4.64 26.32 -6.01
N VAL A 17 -5.27 25.18 -6.22
CA VAL A 17 -6.72 25.08 -6.50
C VAL A 17 -7.42 24.28 -5.41
N PRO A 18 -8.70 24.54 -5.14
CA PRO A 18 -9.44 23.75 -4.17
C PRO A 18 -9.43 22.27 -4.54
N LEU A 19 -9.35 21.39 -3.54
CA LEU A 19 -9.44 19.96 -3.74
C LEU A 19 -10.86 19.47 -3.53
N PHE A 20 -11.33 18.62 -4.44
CA PHE A 20 -12.62 17.96 -4.30
C PHE A 20 -12.66 17.13 -3.01
N SER A 21 -13.62 17.38 -2.16
CA SER A 21 -13.83 16.62 -0.93
C SER A 21 -14.52 15.30 -1.24
N SER A 22 -13.85 14.20 -0.92
CA SER A 22 -14.49 12.88 -1.04
C SER A 22 -15.68 12.77 -0.09
N PRO A 23 -16.77 12.08 -0.49
CA PRO A 23 -17.87 11.75 0.41
C PRO A 23 -17.38 11.07 1.69
N PRO A 24 -18.02 11.33 2.85
CA PRO A 24 -17.57 10.82 4.15
C PRO A 24 -17.63 9.29 4.30
N ASP A 25 -18.37 8.62 3.45
CA ASP A 25 -18.53 7.16 3.41
C ASP A 25 -17.42 6.44 2.64
N ARG A 26 -16.49 7.17 2.00
CA ARG A 26 -15.34 6.53 1.34
C ARG A 26 -14.30 6.04 2.36
N PRO A 27 -13.73 4.85 2.15
CA PRO A 27 -12.68 4.32 3.03
C PRO A 27 -11.51 5.29 3.25
N SER A 28 -11.13 6.07 2.24
CA SER A 28 -10.04 7.05 2.31
C SER A 28 -10.27 8.16 3.33
N THR A 29 -11.51 8.47 3.72
CA THR A 29 -11.79 9.52 4.72
C THR A 29 -11.32 9.14 6.11
N ALA A 30 -11.30 7.85 6.47
CA ALA A 30 -10.74 7.36 7.73
C ALA A 30 -9.22 7.60 7.83
N PHE A 31 -8.56 7.84 6.69
CA PHE A 31 -7.11 8.08 6.59
C PHE A 31 -6.74 9.57 6.54
N SER A 32 -7.64 10.45 6.95
CA SER A 32 -7.40 11.90 7.05
C SER A 32 -6.77 12.35 8.37
N SER A 33 -6.39 11.41 9.23
CA SER A 33 -5.71 11.62 10.50
C SER A 33 -4.72 10.49 10.76
N PRO A 34 -3.74 10.64 11.68
CA PRO A 34 -2.82 9.58 12.04
C PRO A 34 -3.52 8.28 12.42
N PRO A 35 -2.89 7.10 12.18
CA PRO A 35 -3.51 5.82 12.49
C PRO A 35 -3.75 5.67 13.99
N ALA A 36 -4.89 5.13 14.36
CA ALA A 36 -5.13 4.76 15.76
C ALA A 36 -4.14 3.67 16.19
N GLY A 37 -3.53 3.85 17.37
CA GLY A 37 -2.44 3.00 17.87
C GLY A 37 -1.05 3.51 17.50
N ALA A 38 -0.93 4.70 16.90
CA ALA A 38 0.37 5.30 16.56
C ALA A 38 1.29 5.41 17.79
N ALA A 39 2.52 4.95 17.63
CA ALA A 39 3.54 4.93 18.69
C ALA A 39 4.74 5.84 18.40
N ALA A 40 4.77 6.47 17.23
CA ALA A 40 5.80 7.42 16.79
C ALA A 40 5.23 8.41 15.78
N ASP A 41 5.97 9.48 15.52
CA ASP A 41 5.61 10.46 14.51
C ASP A 41 5.68 9.85 13.10
N GLU A 42 4.77 10.26 12.24
CA GLU A 42 4.74 9.87 10.84
C GLU A 42 5.80 10.62 10.04
N MET A 43 6.23 10.01 8.95
CA MET A 43 7.16 10.64 8.02
C MET A 43 6.38 11.54 7.05
N PRO A 44 6.64 12.87 7.03
CA PRO A 44 5.96 13.75 6.07
C PRO A 44 6.49 13.53 4.65
N VAL A 45 5.56 13.47 3.71
CA VAL A 45 5.80 13.43 2.26
C VAL A 45 5.05 14.58 1.61
N ASN A 46 5.76 15.56 1.08
CA ASN A 46 5.15 16.74 0.47
C ASN A 46 4.68 16.43 -0.95
N VAL A 47 3.39 16.58 -1.21
CA VAL A 47 2.76 16.42 -2.51
C VAL A 47 2.38 17.78 -3.05
N ARG A 48 3.05 18.28 -4.08
CA ARG A 48 2.72 19.55 -4.72
C ARG A 48 1.90 19.31 -5.97
N LEU A 49 0.74 19.95 -6.07
CA LEU A 49 -0.15 19.86 -7.23
C LEU A 49 0.08 21.05 -8.15
N LEU A 50 0.49 20.79 -9.38
CA LEU A 50 0.93 21.78 -10.36
C LEU A 50 0.21 21.58 -11.70
N PRO A 51 0.02 22.64 -12.51
CA PRO A 51 -0.51 22.48 -13.87
C PRO A 51 0.41 21.63 -14.76
N LEU A 52 -0.16 20.78 -15.62
CA LEU A 52 0.59 19.85 -16.49
C LEU A 52 1.59 20.56 -17.42
N ARG A 53 1.29 21.79 -17.83
CA ARG A 53 2.21 22.61 -18.65
C ARG A 53 3.56 22.89 -18.00
N ASP A 54 3.64 22.78 -16.67
CA ASP A 54 4.86 23.04 -15.90
C ASP A 54 5.69 21.77 -15.68
N ALA A 55 5.22 20.61 -16.18
CA ALA A 55 5.94 19.36 -16.07
C ALA A 55 7.19 19.35 -16.97
N THR A 56 8.31 18.84 -16.45
CA THR A 56 9.50 18.62 -17.26
C THR A 56 9.27 17.48 -18.27
N PRO A 57 9.96 17.48 -19.44
CA PRO A 57 9.86 16.38 -20.39
C PRO A 57 10.18 15.02 -19.78
N PRO A 58 9.70 13.91 -20.37
CA PRO A 58 10.05 12.57 -19.92
C PRO A 58 11.56 12.31 -20.04
N ALA A 59 12.07 11.52 -19.12
CA ALA A 59 13.46 11.08 -19.10
C ALA A 59 13.77 10.10 -20.26
N SER A 60 15.04 9.92 -20.56
CA SER A 60 15.50 9.13 -21.71
C SER A 60 15.34 7.60 -21.54
N ARG A 61 15.21 7.09 -20.30
CA ARG A 61 15.13 5.65 -20.00
C ARG A 61 13.74 5.26 -19.56
N THR A 62 13.04 4.45 -20.36
CA THR A 62 11.78 3.82 -19.97
C THR A 62 12.07 2.63 -19.03
N LEU A 63 11.44 2.63 -17.87
CA LEU A 63 11.45 1.52 -16.91
C LEU A 63 10.26 0.59 -17.12
N PHE A 64 9.08 1.18 -17.40
CA PHE A 64 7.84 0.44 -17.60
C PHE A 64 6.90 1.19 -18.53
N GLU A 65 6.12 0.45 -19.31
CA GLU A 65 5.09 0.99 -20.19
C GLU A 65 3.88 0.07 -20.25
N SER A 66 2.70 0.65 -20.17
CA SER A 66 1.41 0.01 -20.36
C SER A 66 0.41 0.98 -21.01
N PRO A 67 -0.78 0.49 -21.44
CA PRO A 67 -1.80 1.38 -22.02
C PRO A 67 -2.35 2.45 -21.07
N VAL A 68 -2.14 2.31 -19.75
CA VAL A 68 -2.75 3.19 -18.73
C VAL A 68 -1.75 3.94 -17.87
N TRP A 69 -0.50 3.48 -17.80
CA TRP A 69 0.57 4.23 -17.13
C TRP A 69 1.95 3.81 -17.64
N SER A 70 2.90 4.71 -17.53
CA SER A 70 4.31 4.45 -17.83
C SER A 70 5.21 5.07 -16.78
N MET A 71 6.44 4.56 -16.69
CA MET A 71 7.48 5.10 -15.83
C MET A 71 8.78 5.28 -16.59
N THR A 72 9.41 6.43 -16.40
CA THR A 72 10.74 6.74 -16.93
C THR A 72 11.69 7.17 -15.82
N ALA A 73 13.00 7.04 -16.04
CA ALA A 73 14.04 7.42 -15.11
C ALA A 73 15.17 8.18 -15.78
N ASP A 74 15.77 9.12 -15.02
CA ASP A 74 17.04 9.77 -15.33
C ASP A 74 17.85 9.90 -14.03
N GLY A 75 18.90 9.08 -13.88
CA GLY A 75 19.58 8.94 -12.59
C GLY A 75 18.59 8.55 -11.49
N ASP A 76 18.52 9.37 -10.44
CA ASP A 76 17.61 9.18 -9.31
C ASP A 76 16.20 9.77 -9.54
N MET A 77 16.01 10.52 -10.63
CA MET A 77 14.68 11.04 -10.99
C MET A 77 13.78 9.92 -11.49
N ARG A 78 12.53 9.96 -11.05
CA ARG A 78 11.43 9.09 -11.53
C ARG A 78 10.28 9.95 -12.00
N ARG A 79 9.69 9.53 -13.13
CA ARG A 79 8.49 10.13 -13.68
C ARG A 79 7.47 9.04 -13.98
N ILE A 80 6.28 9.20 -13.43
CA ILE A 80 5.12 8.35 -13.67
C ILE A 80 4.11 9.15 -14.48
N GLU A 81 3.61 8.59 -15.57
CA GLU A 81 2.54 9.19 -16.36
C GLU A 81 1.33 8.29 -16.36
N MET A 82 0.17 8.85 -16.01
CA MET A 82 -1.12 8.17 -16.05
C MET A 82 -1.90 8.64 -17.25
N ARG A 83 -2.43 7.69 -18.04
CA ARG A 83 -3.18 7.97 -19.27
C ARG A 83 -4.53 7.27 -19.26
N GLY A 84 -5.54 7.91 -19.89
CA GLY A 84 -6.76 7.25 -20.29
C GLY A 84 -6.50 6.24 -21.40
N ARG A 85 -7.26 5.15 -21.48
CA ARG A 85 -7.15 4.20 -22.59
C ARG A 85 -7.35 4.92 -23.93
N GLY A 86 -6.37 4.79 -24.81
CA GLY A 86 -6.39 5.43 -26.12
C GLY A 86 -6.08 6.92 -26.13
N CYS A 87 -5.73 7.53 -25.00
CA CYS A 87 -5.32 8.92 -24.89
C CYS A 87 -3.79 9.02 -24.99
N ALA A 88 -3.30 9.91 -25.85
CA ALA A 88 -1.87 10.20 -25.97
C ALA A 88 -1.37 11.06 -24.80
N GLU A 89 -2.18 12.03 -24.39
CA GLU A 89 -1.85 12.96 -23.30
C GLU A 89 -2.09 12.32 -21.94
N PRO A 90 -1.14 12.44 -20.97
CA PRO A 90 -1.34 12.01 -19.62
C PRO A 90 -2.33 12.94 -18.90
N TYR A 91 -3.16 12.38 -18.03
CA TYR A 91 -4.02 13.15 -17.16
C TYR A 91 -3.39 13.46 -15.80
N TRP A 92 -2.45 12.63 -15.34
CA TRP A 92 -1.55 12.88 -14.23
C TRP A 92 -0.11 12.58 -14.60
N VAL A 93 0.81 13.40 -14.09
CA VAL A 93 2.25 13.14 -14.15
C VAL A 93 2.81 13.35 -12.76
N ALA A 94 3.45 12.33 -12.18
CA ALA A 94 4.16 12.45 -10.92
C ALA A 94 5.67 12.44 -11.16
N GLN A 95 6.41 13.39 -10.55
CA GLN A 95 7.87 13.47 -10.64
C GLN A 95 8.47 13.55 -9.25
N PHE A 96 9.47 12.72 -8.96
CA PHE A 96 10.18 12.70 -7.69
C PHE A 96 11.63 12.22 -7.87
N GLN A 97 12.49 12.62 -6.94
CA GLN A 97 13.89 12.20 -6.89
C GLN A 97 14.10 11.29 -5.69
N LEU A 98 14.84 10.20 -5.87
CA LEU A 98 15.17 9.24 -4.80
C LEU A 98 16.37 9.74 -3.98
N PRO A 99 16.39 9.54 -2.65
CA PRO A 99 15.25 9.15 -1.81
C PRO A 99 14.22 10.28 -1.73
N PHE A 100 12.92 9.97 -1.82
CA PHE A 100 11.97 11.06 -1.93
C PHE A 100 11.20 11.36 -0.63
N ARG A 101 11.03 12.69 -0.41
CA ARG A 101 10.15 13.26 0.62
C ARG A 101 9.22 14.32 0.01
N ARG A 102 9.34 14.50 -1.30
CA ARG A 102 8.50 15.38 -2.10
C ARG A 102 8.22 14.74 -3.44
N VAL A 103 6.99 14.85 -3.88
CA VAL A 103 6.55 14.51 -5.22
C VAL A 103 5.80 15.70 -5.83
N ASP A 104 6.14 16.06 -7.04
CA ASP A 104 5.42 17.05 -7.83
C ASP A 104 4.44 16.29 -8.73
N VAL A 105 3.14 16.53 -8.52
CA VAL A 105 2.08 15.88 -9.29
C VAL A 105 1.41 16.93 -10.17
N TYR A 106 1.53 16.75 -11.46
CA TYR A 106 1.01 17.67 -12.47
C TYR A 106 -0.34 17.17 -12.98
N PHE A 107 -1.30 18.07 -13.12
CA PHE A 107 -2.66 17.75 -13.55
C PHE A 107 -3.04 18.43 -14.87
N GLY A 108 -3.73 17.69 -15.72
CA GLY A 108 -4.36 18.20 -16.93
C GLY A 108 -5.73 18.84 -16.64
N PRO A 109 -6.27 19.63 -17.58
CA PRO A 109 -7.57 20.34 -17.42
C PRO A 109 -8.73 19.40 -17.09
N GLY A 110 -8.71 18.17 -17.61
CA GLY A 110 -9.77 17.18 -17.36
C GLY A 110 -9.81 16.61 -15.94
N GLN A 111 -8.91 17.05 -15.04
CA GLN A 111 -8.91 16.64 -13.65
C GLN A 111 -9.63 17.63 -12.72
N LEU A 112 -10.15 18.71 -13.28
CA LEU A 112 -10.99 19.66 -12.56
C LEU A 112 -12.47 19.28 -12.69
N THR A 113 -13.21 19.41 -11.60
CA THR A 113 -14.68 19.33 -11.60
C THR A 113 -15.27 20.55 -12.32
N ALA A 114 -16.58 20.53 -12.57
CA ALA A 114 -17.31 21.70 -13.12
C ALA A 114 -17.17 22.94 -12.22
N ASP A 115 -17.01 22.77 -10.92
CA ASP A 115 -16.84 23.84 -9.93
C ASP A 115 -15.37 24.27 -9.78
N GLY A 116 -14.47 23.72 -10.58
CA GLY A 116 -13.04 24.06 -10.57
C GLY A 116 -12.25 23.41 -9.43
N GLU A 117 -12.80 22.42 -8.73
CA GLU A 117 -12.10 21.65 -7.72
C GLU A 117 -11.27 20.54 -8.38
N LEU A 118 -10.06 20.28 -7.85
CA LEU A 118 -9.16 19.26 -8.36
C LEU A 118 -9.46 17.91 -7.72
N MET A 119 -9.62 16.88 -8.54
CA MET A 119 -9.71 15.48 -8.07
C MET A 119 -8.42 15.08 -7.36
N SER A 120 -8.52 14.21 -6.35
CA SER A 120 -7.33 13.72 -5.65
C SER A 120 -6.45 12.87 -6.59
N PRO A 121 -5.16 13.20 -6.74
CA PRO A 121 -4.22 12.36 -7.50
C PRO A 121 -3.82 11.11 -6.72
N LEU A 122 -3.93 11.13 -5.39
CA LEU A 122 -3.59 10.00 -4.53
C LEU A 122 -4.72 8.95 -4.58
N SER A 123 -4.81 8.29 -5.71
CA SER A 123 -5.74 7.20 -6.01
C SER A 123 -5.02 6.14 -6.83
N TYR A 124 -5.58 4.92 -6.85
CA TYR A 124 -5.02 3.80 -7.63
C TYR A 124 -4.80 4.17 -9.10
N PRO A 125 -3.62 3.85 -9.67
CA PRO A 125 -2.49 3.14 -9.08
C PRO A 125 -1.39 4.05 -8.50
N LEU A 126 -1.49 5.39 -8.61
CA LEU A 126 -0.41 6.32 -8.24
C LEU A 126 -0.07 6.25 -6.74
N ASP A 127 -1.09 6.18 -5.88
CA ASP A 127 -0.91 6.06 -4.44
C ASP A 127 -0.10 4.81 -4.06
N GLN A 128 -0.42 3.65 -4.65
CA GLN A 128 0.32 2.41 -4.39
C GLN A 128 1.73 2.45 -4.97
N LEU A 129 1.93 3.02 -6.17
CA LEU A 129 3.24 3.17 -6.77
C LEU A 129 4.15 4.03 -5.90
N LEU A 130 3.68 5.19 -5.42
CA LEU A 130 4.46 6.05 -4.52
C LEU A 130 4.80 5.33 -3.20
N LEU A 131 3.83 4.60 -2.62
CA LEU A 131 4.06 3.82 -1.41
C LEU A 131 5.09 2.70 -1.58
N MET A 132 5.13 2.03 -2.74
CA MET A 132 6.16 1.01 -3.00
C MET A 132 7.58 1.59 -2.89
N TYR A 133 7.80 2.80 -3.40
CA TYR A 133 9.10 3.48 -3.29
C TYR A 133 9.41 3.92 -1.86
N LEU A 134 8.45 4.54 -1.17
CA LEU A 134 8.62 4.94 0.24
C LEU A 134 8.89 3.74 1.15
N LEU A 135 8.18 2.64 0.92
CA LEU A 135 8.35 1.41 1.70
C LEU A 135 9.69 0.74 1.42
N ALA A 136 10.17 0.74 0.18
CA ALA A 136 11.50 0.23 -0.16
C ALA A 136 12.59 0.96 0.64
N GLU A 137 12.53 2.31 0.68
CA GLU A 137 13.45 3.15 1.47
C GLU A 137 13.32 2.90 2.98
N ALA A 138 12.09 2.68 3.48
CA ALA A 138 11.82 2.45 4.89
C ALA A 138 12.05 0.99 5.35
N GLY A 139 12.48 0.10 4.45
CA GLY A 139 12.64 -1.33 4.74
C GLY A 139 11.32 -2.06 4.96
N GLY A 140 10.21 -1.52 4.44
CA GLY A 140 8.87 -2.05 4.58
C GLY A 140 8.34 -2.73 3.32
N MET A 141 7.10 -3.21 3.40
CA MET A 141 6.44 -3.93 2.32
C MET A 141 4.94 -3.65 2.28
N LEU A 142 4.39 -3.42 1.07
CA LEU A 142 2.97 -3.48 0.79
C LEU A 142 2.62 -4.90 0.32
N MET A 143 1.72 -5.57 1.03
CA MET A 143 1.40 -6.97 0.80
C MET A 143 -0.08 -7.15 0.42
N HIS A 144 -0.35 -7.99 -0.56
CA HIS A 144 -1.70 -8.50 -0.83
C HIS A 144 -2.07 -9.53 0.24
N ALA A 145 -2.54 -9.04 1.37
CA ALA A 145 -2.81 -9.81 2.57
C ALA A 145 -3.94 -9.16 3.37
N ALA A 146 -4.60 -9.95 4.20
CA ALA A 146 -5.40 -9.44 5.30
C ALA A 146 -4.52 -9.23 6.53
N GLY A 147 -4.94 -8.35 7.44
CA GLY A 147 -4.20 -8.13 8.69
C GLY A 147 -5.04 -7.46 9.75
N GLY A 148 -4.69 -7.72 11.02
CA GLY A 148 -5.39 -7.18 12.18
C GLY A 148 -4.83 -7.71 13.49
N VAL A 149 -5.58 -7.53 14.59
CA VAL A 149 -5.17 -7.86 15.96
C VAL A 149 -6.22 -8.72 16.65
N LYS A 150 -5.76 -9.74 17.37
CA LYS A 150 -6.54 -10.45 18.42
C LYS A 150 -5.74 -10.45 19.72
N THR A 151 -4.66 -11.21 19.79
CA THR A 151 -3.71 -11.25 20.91
C THR A 151 -2.37 -10.58 20.57
N GLY A 152 -2.17 -10.25 19.31
CA GLY A 152 -1.01 -9.58 18.71
C GLY A 152 -1.29 -9.32 17.23
N GLY A 153 -0.51 -8.45 16.63
CA GLY A 153 -0.66 -8.12 15.22
C GLY A 153 -0.30 -9.30 14.32
N ALA A 154 -1.18 -9.65 13.39
CA ALA A 154 -0.96 -10.74 12.46
C ALA A 154 -1.28 -10.35 11.02
N VAL A 155 -0.47 -10.86 10.09
CA VAL A 155 -0.67 -10.77 8.64
C VAL A 155 -1.04 -12.14 8.10
N TYR A 156 -2.04 -12.18 7.22
CA TYR A 156 -2.55 -13.39 6.58
C TYR A 156 -2.36 -13.26 5.06
N ALA A 157 -1.21 -13.71 4.58
CA ALA A 157 -0.79 -13.62 3.19
C ALA A 157 -1.28 -14.82 2.38
N GLY A 158 -1.62 -14.60 1.12
CA GLY A 158 -1.97 -15.68 0.20
C GLY A 158 -2.41 -15.16 -1.16
N PRO A 159 -2.25 -15.95 -2.23
CA PRO A 159 -2.65 -15.55 -3.56
C PRO A 159 -4.16 -15.30 -3.67
N SER A 160 -4.61 -14.80 -4.81
CA SER A 160 -6.05 -14.70 -5.08
C SER A 160 -6.71 -16.07 -4.94
N GLY A 161 -7.86 -16.10 -4.28
CA GLY A 161 -8.55 -17.36 -4.01
C GLY A 161 -8.01 -18.18 -2.81
N ALA A 162 -6.95 -17.76 -2.12
CA ALA A 162 -6.43 -18.46 -0.92
C ALA A 162 -7.43 -18.50 0.25
N GLY A 163 -8.44 -17.63 0.25
CA GLY A 163 -9.49 -17.60 1.27
C GLY A 163 -9.35 -16.44 2.26
N LYS A 164 -8.57 -15.39 1.93
CA LYS A 164 -8.42 -14.18 2.78
C LYS A 164 -9.75 -13.62 3.25
N THR A 165 -10.69 -13.39 2.34
CA THR A 165 -12.03 -12.86 2.66
C THR A 165 -12.81 -13.77 3.62
N THR A 166 -12.77 -15.09 3.40
CA THR A 166 -13.43 -16.07 4.28
C THR A 166 -12.84 -16.03 5.67
N LEU A 167 -11.50 -16.07 5.77
CA LEU A 167 -10.80 -15.98 7.04
C LEU A 167 -11.06 -14.65 7.75
N THR A 168 -11.04 -13.52 7.01
CA THR A 168 -11.32 -12.19 7.58
C THR A 168 -12.72 -12.15 8.23
N ARG A 169 -13.74 -12.63 7.53
CA ARG A 169 -15.11 -12.69 8.09
C ARG A 169 -15.19 -13.56 9.34
N ARG A 170 -14.50 -14.71 9.34
CA ARG A 170 -14.40 -15.58 10.50
C ARG A 170 -13.71 -14.87 11.69
N LEU A 171 -12.55 -14.24 11.46
CA LEU A 171 -11.81 -13.53 12.49
C LEU A 171 -12.61 -12.36 13.06
N LEU A 172 -13.36 -11.61 12.24
CA LEU A 172 -14.28 -10.57 12.71
C LEU A 172 -15.38 -11.15 13.61
N ALA A 173 -15.97 -12.28 13.23
CA ALA A 173 -16.98 -12.98 14.06
C ALA A 173 -16.39 -13.47 15.39
N GLU A 174 -15.11 -13.80 15.44
CA GLU A 174 -14.35 -14.17 16.64
C GLU A 174 -13.89 -12.97 17.48
N GLY A 175 -14.26 -11.73 17.10
CA GLY A 175 -13.91 -10.50 17.82
C GLY A 175 -12.50 -9.98 17.53
N CYS A 176 -11.84 -10.42 16.47
CA CYS A 176 -10.59 -9.83 16.02
C CYS A 176 -10.85 -8.46 15.41
N GLU A 177 -9.96 -7.50 15.68
CA GLU A 177 -9.97 -6.20 15.02
C GLU A 177 -9.16 -6.28 13.72
N MET A 178 -9.84 -6.35 12.57
CA MET A 178 -9.19 -6.41 11.27
C MET A 178 -8.93 -4.99 10.74
N PHE A 179 -7.73 -4.75 10.17
CA PHE A 179 -7.32 -3.46 9.64
C PHE A 179 -7.49 -3.36 8.12
N SER A 180 -7.30 -4.49 7.42
CA SER A 180 -7.50 -4.61 5.98
C SER A 180 -7.76 -6.07 5.60
N ASP A 181 -8.48 -6.29 4.50
CA ASP A 181 -8.73 -7.62 3.91
C ASP A 181 -8.12 -7.80 2.51
N ASP A 182 -7.48 -6.75 1.95
CA ASP A 182 -6.84 -6.83 0.63
C ASP A 182 -5.37 -6.39 0.63
N ARG A 183 -5.06 -5.22 1.24
CA ARG A 183 -3.72 -4.67 1.28
C ARG A 183 -3.33 -4.31 2.71
N ILE A 184 -2.18 -4.77 3.15
CA ILE A 184 -1.60 -4.46 4.46
C ILE A 184 -0.17 -3.95 4.27
N ILE A 185 0.25 -2.99 5.08
CA ILE A 185 1.64 -2.53 5.11
C ILE A 185 2.32 -3.12 6.34
N VAL A 186 3.55 -3.62 6.13
CA VAL A 186 4.46 -4.03 7.19
C VAL A 186 5.75 -3.22 7.05
N ARG A 187 6.23 -2.61 8.13
CA ARG A 187 7.50 -1.87 8.10
C ARG A 187 8.12 -1.73 9.50
N PRO A 188 9.44 -1.48 9.56
CA PRO A 188 10.09 -0.97 10.77
C PRO A 188 9.48 0.37 11.19
N TRP A 189 9.05 0.48 12.45
CA TRP A 189 8.53 1.71 13.03
C TRP A 189 8.57 1.63 14.56
N ALA A 190 8.79 2.77 15.26
CA ALA A 190 8.78 2.83 16.72
C ALA A 190 9.65 1.75 17.40
N GLY A 191 10.81 1.41 16.83
CA GLY A 191 11.74 0.43 17.41
C GLY A 191 11.39 -1.04 17.20
N GLY A 192 10.38 -1.36 16.36
CA GLY A 192 9.98 -2.74 16.02
C GLY A 192 9.39 -2.87 14.64
N LEU A 193 8.82 -4.02 14.33
CA LEU A 193 8.03 -4.22 13.11
C LEU A 193 6.55 -3.99 13.41
N TRP A 194 5.89 -3.25 12.54
CA TRP A 194 4.49 -2.86 12.68
C TRP A 194 3.69 -3.19 11.43
N LEU A 195 2.41 -3.51 11.62
CA LEU A 195 1.44 -3.61 10.56
C LEU A 195 0.52 -2.38 10.56
N PHE A 196 0.08 -1.97 9.37
CA PHE A 196 -0.82 -0.83 9.15
C PHE A 196 -1.93 -1.22 8.19
N GLY A 197 -3.15 -0.81 8.49
CA GLY A 197 -4.26 -0.86 7.56
C GLY A 197 -4.06 0.10 6.39
N THR A 198 -4.83 -0.10 5.33
CA THR A 198 -4.79 0.69 4.11
C THR A 198 -6.19 1.08 3.64
N PRO A 199 -6.34 2.15 2.83
CA PRO A 199 -7.64 2.62 2.35
C PRO A 199 -8.22 1.79 1.20
N TRP A 200 -7.68 0.61 0.92
CA TRP A 200 -8.11 -0.25 -0.18
C TRP A 200 -8.78 -1.52 0.36
N PRO A 201 -10.12 -1.50 0.53
CA PRO A 201 -10.85 -2.68 0.98
C PRO A 201 -10.95 -3.74 -0.11
N GLY A 202 -10.98 -5.00 0.31
CA GLY A 202 -11.35 -6.13 -0.53
C GLY A 202 -12.84 -6.49 -0.40
N ASP A 203 -13.16 -7.76 -0.69
CA ASP A 203 -14.55 -8.26 -0.69
C ASP A 203 -15.17 -8.35 0.72
N ALA A 204 -14.38 -8.31 1.80
CA ALA A 204 -14.90 -8.22 3.16
C ALA A 204 -15.17 -6.77 3.59
N ASN A 205 -14.80 -5.79 2.75
CA ASN A 205 -15.00 -4.36 2.94
C ASN A 205 -14.35 -3.81 4.23
N VAL A 206 -13.13 -4.28 4.52
CA VAL A 206 -12.35 -3.84 5.68
C VAL A 206 -11.25 -2.87 5.25
N ALA A 207 -11.32 -1.63 5.74
CA ALA A 207 -10.30 -0.60 5.57
C ALA A 207 -10.28 0.31 6.80
N ALA A 208 -9.38 0.05 7.74
CA ALA A 208 -9.27 0.81 8.98
C ALA A 208 -7.90 1.47 9.10
N ASN A 209 -7.87 2.77 9.39
CA ASN A 209 -6.62 3.49 9.64
C ASN A 209 -6.13 3.19 11.06
N ARG A 210 -5.52 2.03 11.20
CA ARG A 210 -4.99 1.49 12.44
C ARG A 210 -3.62 0.89 12.24
N CYS A 211 -2.85 0.82 13.32
CA CYS A 211 -1.56 0.15 13.34
C CYS A 211 -1.35 -0.60 14.66
N ALA A 212 -0.49 -1.60 14.61
CA ALA A 212 -0.10 -2.40 15.79
C ALA A 212 1.28 -3.03 15.58
N PRO A 213 2.00 -3.38 16.67
CA PRO A 213 3.20 -4.21 16.56
C PRO A 213 2.89 -5.54 15.87
N LEU A 214 3.73 -5.92 14.90
CA LEU A 214 3.61 -7.18 14.19
C LEU A 214 4.19 -8.32 15.04
N ALA A 215 3.37 -9.33 15.32
CA ALA A 215 3.78 -10.50 16.07
C ALA A 215 3.99 -11.74 15.17
N ARG A 216 3.29 -11.85 14.04
CA ARG A 216 3.34 -13.05 13.20
C ARG A 216 2.89 -12.81 11.75
N ILE A 217 3.43 -13.60 10.83
CA ILE A 217 2.98 -13.67 9.43
C ILE A 217 2.51 -15.10 9.14
N HIS A 218 1.29 -15.24 8.66
CA HIS A 218 0.72 -16.52 8.22
C HIS A 218 0.60 -16.55 6.70
N VAL A 219 1.04 -17.65 6.10
CA VAL A 219 0.71 -18.01 4.72
C VAL A 219 -0.55 -18.89 4.75
N LEU A 220 -1.58 -18.49 4.04
CA LEU A 220 -2.87 -19.18 4.06
C LEU A 220 -2.88 -20.41 3.18
N GLN A 221 -3.39 -21.49 3.72
CA GLN A 221 -3.66 -22.72 2.99
C GLN A 221 -5.03 -23.30 3.40
N LYS A 222 -5.93 -23.48 2.42
CA LYS A 222 -7.19 -24.15 2.66
C LYS A 222 -6.96 -25.63 3.02
N SER A 223 -7.65 -26.10 4.05
CA SER A 223 -7.54 -27.46 4.55
C SER A 223 -8.89 -27.95 5.06
N GLY A 224 -8.97 -29.24 5.41
CA GLY A 224 -10.11 -29.83 6.14
C GLY A 224 -10.02 -29.66 7.66
N GLU A 225 -8.93 -29.12 8.17
CA GLU A 225 -8.66 -28.87 9.59
C GLU A 225 -7.92 -27.57 9.82
N ASP A 226 -8.13 -26.98 10.98
CA ASP A 226 -7.40 -25.79 11.41
C ASP A 226 -6.11 -26.23 12.14
N ARG A 227 -4.95 -25.80 11.61
CA ARG A 227 -3.64 -26.00 12.26
C ARG A 227 -2.65 -24.96 11.84
N ASP A 228 -1.68 -24.70 12.70
CA ASP A 228 -0.57 -23.79 12.43
C ASP A 228 0.73 -24.60 12.30
N GLU A 229 1.40 -24.50 11.16
CA GLU A 229 2.59 -25.25 10.81
C GLU A 229 3.78 -24.28 10.64
N PRO A 230 4.82 -24.38 11.49
CA PRO A 230 5.99 -23.53 11.34
C PRO A 230 6.61 -23.64 9.94
N LEU A 231 7.05 -22.50 9.40
CA LEU A 231 7.59 -22.41 8.05
C LEU A 231 9.05 -21.99 8.13
N ALA A 232 9.93 -22.65 7.37
CA ALA A 232 11.34 -22.27 7.29
C ALA A 232 11.49 -20.93 6.54
N PRO A 233 12.48 -20.07 6.90
CA PRO A 233 12.63 -18.72 6.29
C PRO A 233 12.72 -18.73 4.76
N ALA A 234 13.48 -19.66 4.18
CA ALA A 234 13.62 -19.77 2.72
C ALA A 234 12.32 -20.15 2.03
N GLU A 235 11.52 -21.03 2.65
CA GLU A 235 10.20 -21.40 2.14
C GLU A 235 9.18 -20.26 2.32
N ALA A 236 9.24 -19.55 3.45
CA ALA A 236 8.43 -18.37 3.69
C ALA A 236 8.65 -17.31 2.61
N LEU A 237 9.89 -17.00 2.28
CA LEU A 237 10.25 -16.05 1.23
C LEU A 237 9.60 -16.44 -0.11
N THR A 238 9.70 -17.71 -0.51
CA THR A 238 9.12 -18.23 -1.76
C THR A 238 7.59 -18.06 -1.81
N LYS A 239 6.91 -18.28 -0.67
CA LYS A 239 5.45 -18.19 -0.58
C LYS A 239 4.94 -16.75 -0.42
N ILE A 240 5.73 -15.85 0.16
CA ILE A 240 5.33 -14.49 0.49
C ILE A 240 5.64 -13.51 -0.65
N ILE A 241 6.75 -13.67 -1.38
CA ILE A 241 7.11 -12.81 -2.53
C ILE A 241 5.92 -12.59 -3.49
N PRO A 242 5.17 -13.64 -3.92
CA PRO A 242 4.02 -13.45 -4.83
C PRO A 242 2.88 -12.61 -4.24
N CYS A 243 2.88 -12.41 -2.91
CA CYS A 243 1.90 -11.57 -2.23
C CYS A 243 2.40 -10.13 -2.03
N CYS A 244 3.63 -9.80 -2.44
CA CYS A 244 4.24 -8.49 -2.25
C CYS A 244 4.04 -7.61 -3.49
N SER A 245 3.75 -6.32 -3.26
CA SER A 245 3.78 -5.31 -4.30
C SER A 245 5.23 -4.84 -4.48
N LEU A 246 5.90 -5.37 -5.49
CA LEU A 246 7.32 -5.13 -5.76
C LEU A 246 7.51 -4.27 -7.00
N PRO A 247 8.42 -3.28 -6.98
CA PRO A 247 8.77 -2.44 -8.13
C PRO A 247 9.72 -3.19 -9.09
N TRP A 248 9.29 -4.32 -9.65
CA TRP A 248 10.08 -5.22 -10.50
C TRP A 248 10.66 -4.56 -11.76
N PHE A 249 10.10 -3.42 -12.16
CA PHE A 249 10.55 -2.61 -13.29
C PHE A 249 11.70 -1.65 -12.94
N ASP A 250 12.03 -1.47 -11.66
CA ASP A 250 13.10 -0.58 -11.16
C ASP A 250 14.11 -1.39 -10.32
N PRO A 251 15.16 -1.98 -10.94
CA PRO A 251 16.03 -2.94 -10.27
C PRO A 251 16.67 -2.47 -8.96
N PRO A 252 17.20 -1.24 -8.81
CA PRO A 252 17.75 -0.77 -7.54
C PRO A 252 16.71 -0.74 -6.41
N VAL A 253 15.48 -0.30 -6.72
CA VAL A 253 14.39 -0.22 -5.74
C VAL A 253 13.82 -1.60 -5.44
N LEU A 254 13.78 -2.50 -6.42
CA LEU A 254 13.46 -3.92 -6.22
C LEU A 254 14.42 -4.58 -5.24
N GLU A 255 15.72 -4.36 -5.40
CA GLU A 255 16.74 -4.91 -4.50
C GLU A 255 16.53 -4.43 -3.06
N GLN A 256 16.30 -3.12 -2.85
CA GLN A 256 15.97 -2.57 -1.54
C GLN A 256 14.71 -3.21 -0.94
N SER A 257 13.66 -3.39 -1.75
CA SER A 257 12.41 -4.03 -1.32
C SER A 257 12.65 -5.49 -0.87
N LEU A 258 13.43 -6.25 -1.63
CA LEU A 258 13.75 -7.64 -1.27
C LEU A 258 14.63 -7.74 -0.01
N GLN A 259 15.56 -6.81 0.17
CA GLN A 259 16.35 -6.71 1.41
C GLN A 259 15.44 -6.38 2.61
N GLY A 260 14.47 -5.46 2.46
CA GLY A 260 13.48 -5.14 3.48
C GLY A 260 12.62 -6.36 3.85
N LEU A 261 12.09 -7.06 2.84
CA LEU A 261 11.30 -8.28 3.05
C LEU A 261 12.12 -9.37 3.78
N ASN A 262 13.37 -9.58 3.39
CA ASN A 262 14.22 -10.57 4.05
C ASN A 262 14.44 -10.25 5.54
N ARG A 263 14.66 -8.98 5.91
CA ARG A 263 14.75 -8.55 7.31
C ARG A 263 13.45 -8.79 8.06
N ILE A 264 12.29 -8.42 7.48
CA ILE A 264 10.99 -8.68 8.08
C ILE A 264 10.81 -10.16 8.41
N LEU A 265 11.18 -11.05 7.49
CA LEU A 265 11.07 -12.49 7.68
C LEU A 265 12.12 -13.09 8.66
N GLN A 266 13.23 -12.39 8.89
CA GLN A 266 14.19 -12.79 9.93
C GLN A 266 13.72 -12.44 11.34
N ASP A 267 12.97 -11.34 11.48
CA ASP A 267 12.60 -10.76 12.77
C ASP A 267 11.23 -11.22 13.27
N VAL A 268 10.37 -11.79 12.40
CA VAL A 268 9.00 -12.19 12.75
C VAL A 268 8.76 -13.67 12.50
N PRO A 269 8.20 -14.41 13.48
CA PRO A 269 7.73 -15.78 13.27
C PRO A 269 6.75 -15.90 12.11
N HIS A 270 6.90 -16.93 11.30
CA HIS A 270 6.02 -17.20 10.19
C HIS A 270 5.65 -18.68 10.10
N SER A 271 4.46 -18.95 9.55
CA SER A 271 3.87 -20.28 9.51
C SER A 271 2.91 -20.43 8.34
N ILE A 272 2.54 -21.67 8.03
CA ILE A 272 1.36 -21.96 7.20
C ILE A 272 0.16 -22.08 8.14
N LEU A 273 -0.84 -21.23 7.93
CA LEU A 273 -2.14 -21.37 8.60
C LEU A 273 -3.06 -22.18 7.71
N HIS A 274 -3.24 -23.46 8.07
CA HIS A 274 -4.27 -24.29 7.51
C HIS A 274 -5.61 -23.92 8.13
N PHE A 275 -6.65 -23.72 7.32
CA PHE A 275 -7.96 -23.37 7.83
C PHE A 275 -9.10 -23.96 7.00
N THR A 276 -10.20 -24.28 7.68
CA THR A 276 -11.42 -24.77 7.06
C THR A 276 -12.26 -23.63 6.47
N LYS A 277 -12.97 -23.91 5.39
CA LYS A 277 -13.93 -22.95 4.80
C LYS A 277 -15.17 -22.74 5.65
N GLU A 278 -15.53 -23.73 6.45
CA GLU A 278 -16.73 -23.70 7.27
C GLU A 278 -16.45 -22.83 8.52
N ALA A 279 -17.21 -21.73 8.66
CA ALA A 279 -17.36 -21.12 9.96
C ALA A 279 -17.95 -22.20 10.87
N ALA A 280 -17.36 -22.41 12.05
CA ALA A 280 -18.00 -23.24 13.05
C ALA A 280 -19.45 -22.76 13.20
N GLN A 281 -20.39 -23.57 12.73
CA GLN A 281 -21.80 -23.40 13.06
C GLN A 281 -21.90 -23.78 14.53
N ASN A 282 -21.91 -22.80 15.41
CA ASN A 282 -22.41 -22.93 16.78
C ASN A 282 -23.35 -21.77 17.05
#